data_e03a6c0ee344601b998edaac0be2c037
#
_entry.id   e03a6c0ee344601b998edaac0be2c037
#
_cell.length_a   1.000
_cell.length_b   1.000
_cell.length_c   1.000
_cell.angle_alpha   90.00
_cell.angle_beta   90.00
_cell.angle_gamma   90.00
#
_symmetry.space_group_name_H-M   'P 1'
#
loop_
_entity.id
_entity.type
_entity.pdbx_description
1 polymer ?
#
loop_
_entity_poly.entity_id
_entity_poly.type
_entity_poly.pdbx_seq_one_letter_code
_entity_poly.pdbx_strand_id
1 'polypeptide(L)'
;MSIGIVNGSAHQSAGLMWSAIGFVLLLSLSVAWPAPVLWINAATVHADLPLDERSFLGREAPSWDVVYWFIAGLYLLALFHGRIDSARASTHELREIFRAMWRDIPLRWRALDRRKVVATFVLFVAIVATTWGFFDAPLIAVGERVQSEASKSVTRVMNRLSGGMNPAMIILFFLLAGLAFGRRAWLVYAVAMIFAGSIGGIVVHSLKYLVGRSRPEVWLGPFHHVIPPASSFPSGHTMGAFAIASVLFFGSRLLPLRVLSMLMATAVAASRVLGFRHWPSDVIASALIGMAFGWFFVTAVERERAA
;
A
#
# COMPACT_ATOMS: atom_id res chain seq x y z
N MET A 1 11.46 -15.53 -47.49
CA MET A 1 12.44 -15.32 -46.39
C MET A 1 11.68 -14.73 -45.21
N SER A 2 11.11 -15.60 -44.39
CA SER A 2 10.18 -15.20 -43.30
C SER A 2 10.21 -16.29 -42.22
N ILE A 3 11.20 -16.26 -41.36
CA ILE A 3 11.26 -17.06 -40.12
C ILE A 3 12.14 -16.25 -39.16
N GLY A 4 11.56 -15.65 -38.13
CA GLY A 4 12.39 -14.98 -37.12
C GLY A 4 11.69 -14.20 -36.02
N ILE A 5 10.35 -14.17 -35.95
CA ILE A 5 9.64 -13.28 -34.96
C ILE A 5 8.87 -14.06 -33.85
N VAL A 6 8.74 -15.38 -33.96
CA VAL A 6 7.83 -16.13 -33.06
C VAL A 6 8.46 -16.55 -31.72
N ASN A 7 9.77 -16.67 -31.61
CA ASN A 7 10.40 -17.21 -30.39
C ASN A 7 10.67 -16.20 -29.26
N GLY A 8 10.60 -14.90 -29.51
CA GLY A 8 10.86 -13.89 -28.48
C GLY A 8 9.73 -13.73 -27.45
N SER A 9 8.49 -13.94 -27.84
CA SER A 9 7.33 -13.70 -26.98
C SER A 9 7.09 -14.79 -25.94
N ALA A 10 7.37 -16.04 -26.28
CA ALA A 10 7.17 -17.17 -25.37
C ALA A 10 8.22 -17.19 -24.25
N HIS A 11 9.48 -16.90 -24.55
CA HIS A 11 10.54 -16.78 -23.53
C HIS A 11 10.33 -15.57 -22.60
N GLN A 12 9.78 -14.46 -23.10
CA GLN A 12 9.46 -13.30 -22.29
C GLN A 12 8.29 -13.57 -21.33
N SER A 13 7.27 -14.31 -21.78
CA SER A 13 6.14 -14.68 -20.94
C SER A 13 6.50 -15.67 -19.84
N ALA A 14 7.38 -16.63 -20.15
CA ALA A 14 7.90 -17.56 -19.15
C ALA A 14 8.74 -16.86 -18.07
N GLY A 15 9.65 -15.96 -18.46
CA GLY A 15 10.44 -15.17 -17.51
C GLY A 15 9.58 -14.30 -16.58
N LEU A 16 8.51 -13.70 -17.09
CA LEU A 16 7.53 -12.95 -16.35
C LEU A 16 6.78 -13.82 -15.33
N MET A 17 6.36 -15.00 -15.74
CA MET A 17 5.65 -15.97 -14.89
C MET A 17 6.55 -16.44 -13.71
N TRP A 18 7.79 -16.80 -13.98
CA TRP A 18 8.73 -17.18 -12.94
C TRP A 18 9.09 -16.05 -11.98
N SER A 19 9.22 -14.83 -12.49
CA SER A 19 9.42 -13.63 -11.66
C SER A 19 8.23 -13.36 -10.75
N ALA A 20 7.01 -13.51 -11.26
CA ALA A 20 5.80 -13.35 -10.48
C ALA A 20 5.66 -14.46 -9.41
N ILE A 21 5.93 -15.71 -9.76
CA ILE A 21 5.93 -16.84 -8.82
C ILE A 21 6.98 -16.61 -7.72
N GLY A 22 8.21 -16.24 -8.09
CA GLY A 22 9.27 -15.95 -7.13
C GLY A 22 8.92 -14.79 -6.20
N PHE A 23 8.27 -13.76 -6.71
CA PHE A 23 7.79 -12.63 -5.91
C PHE A 23 6.67 -13.03 -4.95
N VAL A 24 5.71 -13.83 -5.39
CA VAL A 24 4.64 -14.38 -4.54
C VAL A 24 5.23 -15.29 -3.45
N LEU A 25 6.21 -16.11 -3.79
CA LEU A 25 6.92 -16.94 -2.81
C LEU A 25 7.68 -16.11 -1.78
N LEU A 26 8.34 -15.03 -2.20
CA LEU A 26 8.98 -14.08 -1.28
C LEU A 26 7.98 -13.41 -0.34
N LEU A 27 6.85 -12.94 -0.86
CA LEU A 27 5.77 -12.40 -0.03
C LEU A 27 5.23 -13.47 0.93
N SER A 28 5.08 -14.70 0.48
CA SER A 28 4.62 -15.82 1.31
C SER A 28 5.63 -16.17 2.40
N LEU A 29 6.91 -16.15 2.10
CA LEU A 29 7.98 -16.36 3.09
C LEU A 29 8.02 -15.22 4.13
N SER A 30 7.70 -13.98 3.75
CA SER A 30 7.59 -12.88 4.72
C SER A 30 6.48 -13.08 5.74
N VAL A 31 5.45 -13.83 5.35
CA VAL A 31 4.33 -14.20 6.22
C VAL A 31 4.64 -15.44 7.04
N ALA A 32 5.28 -16.43 6.41
CA ALA A 32 5.54 -17.74 7.00
C ALA A 32 6.75 -17.76 7.96
N TRP A 33 7.68 -16.80 7.84
CA TRP A 33 8.84 -16.73 8.71
C TRP A 33 8.37 -16.37 10.12
N PRO A 34 8.22 -17.37 11.00
CA PRO A 34 7.85 -17.08 12.38
C PRO A 34 8.97 -16.30 12.99
N ALA A 35 8.61 -15.37 13.81
CA ALA A 35 9.53 -14.65 14.67
C ALA A 35 9.85 -15.47 15.94
N PRO A 36 10.67 -16.52 15.92
CA PRO A 36 11.16 -17.12 17.16
C PRO A 36 11.95 -16.09 17.97
N VAL A 37 12.58 -15.13 17.27
CA VAL A 37 13.41 -14.07 17.87
C VAL A 37 12.56 -12.97 18.52
N LEU A 38 11.37 -12.64 17.97
CA LEU A 38 10.45 -11.71 18.64
C LEU A 38 9.91 -12.29 19.96
N TRP A 39 9.76 -13.60 20.05
CA TRP A 39 9.37 -14.27 21.30
C TRP A 39 10.46 -14.20 22.38
N ILE A 40 11.71 -14.33 22.00
CA ILE A 40 12.83 -14.26 22.93
C ILE A 40 12.99 -12.82 23.45
N ASN A 41 12.90 -11.79 22.60
CA ASN A 41 13.02 -10.40 23.03
C ASN A 41 11.79 -9.90 23.81
N ALA A 42 10.58 -10.32 23.46
CA ALA A 42 9.38 -9.92 24.19
C ALA A 42 9.24 -10.61 25.56
N ALA A 43 9.74 -11.83 25.69
CA ALA A 43 9.60 -12.60 26.92
C ALA A 43 10.69 -12.29 27.96
N THR A 44 11.87 -11.82 27.55
CA THR A 44 13.02 -11.75 28.45
C THR A 44 13.41 -10.36 28.93
N VAL A 45 12.94 -9.26 28.29
CA VAL A 45 13.52 -7.94 28.58
C VAL A 45 12.53 -6.94 29.20
N HIS A 46 11.20 -7.09 29.12
CA HIS A 46 10.32 -5.97 29.42
C HIS A 46 9.01 -6.31 30.14
N ALA A 47 9.02 -7.25 31.08
CA ALA A 47 7.80 -7.56 31.87
C ALA A 47 7.34 -6.36 32.73
N ASP A 48 8.24 -5.46 33.12
CA ASP A 48 7.99 -4.42 34.13
C ASP A 48 7.98 -2.98 33.61
N LEU A 49 8.13 -2.75 32.29
CA LEU A 49 8.12 -1.39 31.73
C LEU A 49 6.72 -0.90 31.39
N PRO A 50 6.43 0.40 31.55
CA PRO A 50 5.19 1.02 31.09
C PRO A 50 4.92 0.77 29.59
N LEU A 51 3.64 0.68 29.19
CA LEU A 51 3.25 0.33 27.82
C LEU A 51 3.78 1.28 26.74
N ASP A 52 3.99 2.53 27.07
CA ASP A 52 4.57 3.56 26.21
C ASP A 52 6.08 3.33 25.94
N GLU A 53 6.85 2.95 26.96
CA GLU A 53 8.27 2.62 26.81
C GLU A 53 8.47 1.30 26.09
N ARG A 54 7.60 0.28 26.32
CA ARG A 54 7.63 -0.98 25.57
C ARG A 54 7.45 -0.78 24.07
N SER A 55 6.64 0.20 23.68
CA SER A 55 6.41 0.53 22.27
C SER A 55 7.63 1.22 21.63
N PHE A 56 8.43 1.94 22.40
CA PHE A 56 9.63 2.63 21.93
C PHE A 56 10.82 1.67 21.78
N LEU A 57 11.08 0.85 22.79
CA LEU A 57 12.20 -0.12 22.80
C LEU A 57 11.97 -1.28 21.80
N GLY A 58 10.73 -1.66 21.53
CA GLY A 58 10.39 -2.64 20.49
C GLY A 58 10.66 -2.19 19.05
N ARG A 59 11.04 -0.91 18.84
CA ARG A 59 11.43 -0.37 17.52
C ARG A 59 12.94 -0.37 17.29
N GLU A 60 13.75 -0.50 18.32
CA GLU A 60 15.21 -0.37 18.21
C GLU A 60 15.95 -1.69 17.95
N ALA A 61 15.32 -2.83 18.10
CA ALA A 61 15.91 -4.06 17.58
C ALA A 61 15.93 -3.94 16.03
N PRO A 62 17.11 -4.08 15.37
CA PRO A 62 17.13 -4.21 13.92
C PRO A 62 16.23 -5.39 13.59
N SER A 63 15.03 -5.07 13.14
CA SER A 63 14.03 -6.09 12.90
C SER A 63 14.61 -6.98 11.81
N TRP A 64 14.58 -8.28 11.99
CA TRP A 64 14.90 -9.26 10.95
C TRP A 64 14.16 -8.95 9.64
N ASP A 65 13.11 -8.14 9.73
CA ASP A 65 12.41 -7.54 8.61
C ASP A 65 13.36 -6.75 7.69
N VAL A 66 14.33 -5.98 8.22
CA VAL A 66 15.31 -5.24 7.40
C VAL A 66 16.22 -6.22 6.63
N VAL A 67 16.71 -7.26 7.31
CA VAL A 67 17.56 -8.28 6.68
C VAL A 67 16.74 -9.06 5.63
N TYR A 68 15.52 -9.43 5.96
CA TYR A 68 14.60 -10.10 5.04
C TYR A 68 14.37 -9.24 3.79
N TRP A 69 14.05 -7.96 3.94
CA TRP A 69 13.79 -7.07 2.82
C TRP A 69 15.04 -6.76 2.00
N PHE A 70 16.20 -6.73 2.64
CA PHE A 70 17.47 -6.64 1.94
C PHE A 70 17.70 -7.88 1.06
N ILE A 71 17.49 -9.08 1.60
CA ILE A 71 17.59 -10.33 0.84
C ILE A 71 16.56 -10.38 -0.29
N ALA A 72 15.31 -9.96 -0.03
CA ALA A 72 14.28 -9.86 -1.05
C ALA A 72 14.65 -8.89 -2.17
N GLY A 73 15.24 -7.76 -1.84
CA GLY A 73 15.76 -6.78 -2.80
C GLY A 73 16.91 -7.35 -3.63
N LEU A 74 17.86 -8.03 -3.01
CA LEU A 74 18.97 -8.71 -3.72
C LEU A 74 18.44 -9.80 -4.65
N TYR A 75 17.43 -10.56 -4.22
CA TYR A 75 16.79 -11.58 -5.06
C TYR A 75 16.11 -10.95 -6.27
N LEU A 76 15.37 -9.86 -6.11
CA LEU A 76 14.77 -9.13 -7.23
C LEU A 76 15.85 -8.60 -8.19
N LEU A 77 16.93 -8.04 -7.67
CA LEU A 77 18.05 -7.59 -8.49
C LEU A 77 18.69 -8.77 -9.25
N ALA A 78 18.87 -9.92 -8.61
CA ALA A 78 19.41 -11.12 -9.26
C ALA A 78 18.47 -11.65 -10.36
N LEU A 79 17.15 -11.66 -10.12
CA LEU A 79 16.16 -12.06 -11.14
C LEU A 79 16.25 -11.22 -12.42
N PHE A 80 16.59 -9.95 -12.28
CA PHE A 80 16.64 -9.00 -13.40
C PHE A 80 18.07 -8.73 -13.90
N HIS A 81 19.10 -9.30 -13.25
CA HIS A 81 20.51 -9.05 -13.60
C HIS A 81 20.83 -9.30 -15.08
N GLY A 82 20.37 -10.40 -15.64
CA GLY A 82 20.56 -10.73 -17.06
C GLY A 82 19.84 -9.80 -18.05
N ARG A 83 19.15 -8.76 -17.56
CA ARG A 83 18.38 -7.79 -18.36
C ARG A 83 18.90 -6.36 -18.25
N ILE A 84 20.16 -6.17 -17.83
CA ILE A 84 20.75 -4.85 -17.56
C ILE A 84 20.72 -3.94 -18.80
N ASP A 85 21.00 -4.49 -19.98
CA ASP A 85 21.00 -3.71 -21.21
C ASP A 85 19.59 -3.25 -21.61
N SER A 86 18.59 -4.12 -21.45
CA SER A 86 17.18 -3.76 -21.61
C SER A 86 16.76 -2.70 -20.59
N ALA A 87 17.19 -2.82 -19.35
CA ALA A 87 16.91 -1.85 -18.30
C ALA A 87 17.53 -0.48 -18.61
N ARG A 88 18.77 -0.44 -19.13
CA ARG A 88 19.41 0.82 -19.55
C ARG A 88 18.63 1.51 -20.67
N ALA A 89 18.20 0.76 -21.69
CA ALA A 89 17.38 1.29 -22.77
C ALA A 89 16.04 1.88 -22.25
N SER A 90 15.43 1.26 -21.23
CA SER A 90 14.16 1.69 -20.65
C SER A 90 14.27 2.83 -19.64
N THR A 91 15.49 3.24 -19.22
CA THR A 91 15.66 4.34 -18.23
C THR A 91 15.24 5.69 -18.78
N HIS A 92 15.42 5.92 -20.08
CA HIS A 92 14.94 7.15 -20.72
C HIS A 92 13.41 7.23 -20.63
N GLU A 93 12.73 6.16 -20.94
CA GLU A 93 11.27 6.06 -20.87
C GLU A 93 10.75 6.30 -19.44
N LEU A 94 11.42 5.73 -18.44
CA LEU A 94 11.09 5.98 -17.03
C LEU A 94 11.17 7.47 -16.66
N ARG A 95 12.24 8.14 -17.10
CA ARG A 95 12.42 9.59 -16.87
C ARG A 95 11.31 10.41 -17.53
N GLU A 96 10.93 10.05 -18.76
CA GLU A 96 9.84 10.73 -19.49
C GLU A 96 8.48 10.52 -18.79
N ILE A 97 8.17 9.29 -18.34
CA ILE A 97 6.96 9.01 -17.57
C ILE A 97 6.93 9.85 -16.30
N PHE A 98 8.03 9.92 -15.56
CA PHE A 98 8.11 10.68 -14.32
C PHE A 98 7.90 12.18 -14.56
N ARG A 99 8.60 12.75 -15.57
CA ARG A 99 8.49 14.16 -15.95
C ARG A 99 7.08 14.50 -16.44
N ALA A 100 6.49 13.65 -17.28
CA ALA A 100 5.14 13.82 -17.77
C ALA A 100 4.14 13.84 -16.63
N MET A 101 4.23 12.84 -15.73
CA MET A 101 3.33 12.77 -14.57
C MET A 101 3.43 14.01 -13.68
N TRP A 102 4.64 14.48 -13.41
CA TRP A 102 4.86 15.70 -12.62
C TRP A 102 4.30 16.94 -13.29
N ARG A 103 4.62 17.16 -14.57
CA ARG A 103 4.16 18.30 -15.38
C ARG A 103 2.64 18.35 -15.49
N ASP A 104 2.00 17.19 -15.58
CA ASP A 104 0.58 17.11 -15.87
C ASP A 104 -0.31 17.24 -14.62
N ILE A 105 0.25 17.16 -13.40
CA ILE A 105 -0.49 17.36 -12.14
C ILE A 105 -1.33 18.65 -12.16
N PRO A 106 -0.75 19.87 -12.40
CA PRO A 106 -1.53 21.10 -12.38
C PRO A 106 -2.55 21.20 -13.52
N LEU A 107 -2.23 20.65 -14.69
CA LEU A 107 -3.15 20.64 -15.82
C LEU A 107 -4.39 19.80 -15.53
N ARG A 108 -4.19 18.65 -14.90
CA ARG A 108 -5.28 17.75 -14.51
C ARG A 108 -6.13 18.33 -13.40
N TRP A 109 -5.47 18.90 -12.40
CA TRP A 109 -6.19 19.60 -11.33
C TRP A 109 -7.12 20.67 -11.89
N ARG A 110 -6.65 21.45 -12.87
CA ARG A 110 -7.45 22.48 -13.56
C ARG A 110 -8.56 21.89 -14.44
N ALA A 111 -8.35 20.69 -14.98
CA ALA A 111 -9.33 20.00 -15.82
C ALA A 111 -10.43 19.29 -15.04
N LEU A 112 -10.31 19.19 -13.70
CA LEU A 112 -11.36 18.62 -12.87
C LEU A 112 -12.57 19.56 -12.83
N ASP A 113 -13.75 19.02 -13.05
CA ASP A 113 -15.02 19.74 -12.89
C ASP A 113 -15.20 20.11 -11.40
N ARG A 114 -15.12 21.39 -11.09
CA ARG A 114 -15.21 21.88 -9.71
C ARG A 114 -16.47 21.46 -8.99
N ARG A 115 -17.61 21.35 -9.71
CA ARG A 115 -18.89 20.90 -9.13
C ARG A 115 -18.79 19.45 -8.70
N LYS A 116 -18.20 18.59 -9.54
CA LYS A 116 -17.98 17.19 -9.23
C LYS A 116 -16.98 17.03 -8.07
N VAL A 117 -15.91 17.81 -8.03
CA VAL A 117 -14.96 17.79 -6.91
C VAL A 117 -15.65 18.16 -5.60
N VAL A 118 -16.43 19.25 -5.59
CA VAL A 118 -17.18 19.68 -4.39
C VAL A 118 -18.21 18.61 -3.99
N ALA A 119 -18.98 18.09 -4.93
CA ALA A 119 -19.95 17.05 -4.66
C ALA A 119 -19.30 15.76 -4.11
N THR A 120 -18.17 15.34 -4.68
CA THR A 120 -17.40 14.18 -4.19
C THR A 120 -16.85 14.45 -2.78
N PHE A 121 -16.35 15.65 -2.52
CA PHE A 121 -15.86 16.04 -1.20
C PHE A 121 -16.99 16.07 -0.16
N VAL A 122 -18.14 16.63 -0.49
CA VAL A 122 -19.32 16.63 0.40
C VAL A 122 -19.78 15.21 0.69
N LEU A 123 -19.84 14.35 -0.34
CA LEU A 123 -20.18 12.94 -0.18
C LEU A 123 -19.15 12.21 0.70
N PHE A 124 -17.86 12.47 0.49
CA PHE A 124 -16.78 11.93 1.32
C PHE A 124 -16.98 12.31 2.79
N VAL A 125 -17.19 13.60 3.07
CA VAL A 125 -17.41 14.09 4.44
C VAL A 125 -18.67 13.46 5.04
N ALA A 126 -19.77 13.37 4.26
CA ALA A 126 -21.01 12.75 4.72
C ALA A 126 -20.83 11.27 5.08
N ILE A 127 -20.15 10.49 4.23
CA ILE A 127 -19.85 9.07 4.50
C ILE A 127 -19.01 8.93 5.78
N VAL A 128 -17.93 9.70 5.88
CA VAL A 128 -17.03 9.61 7.04
C VAL A 128 -17.75 10.04 8.32
N ALA A 129 -18.49 11.16 8.30
CA ALA A 129 -19.24 11.65 9.46
C ALA A 129 -20.34 10.66 9.89
N THR A 130 -21.07 10.09 8.95
CA THR A 130 -22.09 9.07 9.23
C THR A 130 -21.46 7.83 9.84
N THR A 131 -20.35 7.33 9.28
CA THR A 131 -19.65 6.17 9.83
C THR A 131 -19.11 6.47 11.23
N TRP A 132 -18.52 7.63 11.42
CA TRP A 132 -18.00 8.07 12.73
C TRP A 132 -19.10 8.15 13.79
N GLY A 133 -20.24 8.78 13.45
CA GLY A 133 -21.33 9.00 14.42
C GLY A 133 -22.14 7.77 14.75
N PHE A 134 -22.35 6.88 13.78
CA PHE A 134 -23.33 5.79 13.92
C PHE A 134 -22.74 4.38 13.89
N PHE A 135 -21.59 4.18 13.25
CA PHE A 135 -21.07 2.83 12.99
C PHE A 135 -19.78 2.49 13.71
N ASP A 136 -18.97 3.47 14.12
CA ASP A 136 -17.68 3.19 14.73
C ASP A 136 -17.80 2.36 16.01
N ALA A 137 -18.58 2.80 16.98
CA ALA A 137 -18.74 2.09 18.23
C ALA A 137 -19.44 0.73 18.08
N PRO A 138 -20.58 0.60 17.35
CA PRO A 138 -21.21 -0.69 17.12
C PRO A 138 -20.31 -1.71 16.40
N LEU A 139 -19.55 -1.29 15.39
CA LEU A 139 -18.66 -2.20 14.64
C LEU A 139 -17.45 -2.65 15.47
N ILE A 140 -16.90 -1.79 16.33
CA ILE A 140 -15.87 -2.19 17.28
C ILE A 140 -16.42 -3.20 18.28
N ALA A 141 -17.62 -2.98 18.83
CA ALA A 141 -18.25 -3.91 19.75
C ALA A 141 -18.55 -5.29 19.10
N VAL A 142 -18.92 -5.31 17.81
CA VAL A 142 -19.02 -6.57 17.05
C VAL A 142 -17.65 -7.21 16.89
N GLY A 143 -16.61 -6.42 16.58
CA GLY A 143 -15.22 -6.89 16.47
C GLY A 143 -14.75 -7.59 17.74
N GLU A 144 -15.05 -7.04 18.92
CA GLU A 144 -14.73 -7.64 20.21
C GLU A 144 -15.41 -9.00 20.42
N ARG A 145 -16.67 -9.13 20.03
CA ARG A 145 -17.44 -10.38 20.15
C ARG A 145 -16.93 -11.50 19.24
N VAL A 146 -16.45 -11.16 18.03
CA VAL A 146 -15.97 -12.14 17.06
C VAL A 146 -14.46 -12.39 17.16
N GLN A 147 -13.80 -11.76 18.13
CA GLN A 147 -12.37 -11.94 18.31
C GLN A 147 -12.04 -13.37 18.74
N SER A 148 -11.18 -14.02 17.97
CA SER A 148 -10.69 -15.36 18.19
C SER A 148 -9.18 -15.43 17.92
N GLU A 149 -8.51 -16.49 18.31
CA GLU A 149 -7.09 -16.68 17.99
C GLU A 149 -6.84 -16.73 16.49
N ALA A 150 -7.79 -17.26 15.72
CA ALA A 150 -7.74 -17.24 14.26
C ALA A 150 -7.79 -15.82 13.70
N SER A 151 -8.73 -14.98 14.17
CA SER A 151 -8.84 -13.58 13.73
C SER A 151 -7.63 -12.75 14.13
N LYS A 152 -7.05 -12.97 15.32
CA LYS A 152 -5.79 -12.35 15.76
C LYS A 152 -4.62 -12.77 14.86
N SER A 153 -4.56 -14.03 14.44
CA SER A 153 -3.53 -14.54 13.54
C SER A 153 -3.63 -13.91 12.15
N VAL A 154 -4.83 -13.86 11.57
CA VAL A 154 -5.10 -13.16 10.30
C VAL A 154 -4.72 -11.69 10.40
N THR A 155 -5.11 -11.01 11.47
CA THR A 155 -4.74 -9.61 11.69
C THR A 155 -3.24 -9.41 11.75
N ARG A 156 -2.48 -10.28 12.42
CA ARG A 156 -1.01 -10.23 12.46
C ARG A 156 -0.40 -10.37 11.07
N VAL A 157 -0.89 -11.33 10.29
CA VAL A 157 -0.44 -11.56 8.90
C VAL A 157 -0.71 -10.32 8.03
N MET A 158 -1.93 -9.80 8.06
CA MET A 158 -2.30 -8.62 7.27
C MET A 158 -1.52 -7.37 7.70
N ASN A 159 -1.23 -7.23 8.98
CA ASN A 159 -0.39 -6.15 9.48
C ASN A 159 1.04 -6.21 8.94
N ARG A 160 1.62 -7.39 8.84
CA ARG A 160 2.94 -7.58 8.22
C ARG A 160 2.89 -7.27 6.72
N LEU A 161 1.91 -7.79 6.00
CA LEU A 161 1.74 -7.55 4.56
C LEU A 161 1.51 -6.08 4.23
N SER A 162 0.89 -5.31 5.11
CA SER A 162 0.63 -3.88 4.91
C SER A 162 1.70 -2.96 5.47
N GLY A 163 2.72 -3.50 6.16
CA GLY A 163 3.84 -2.73 6.69
C GLY A 163 4.61 -1.98 5.61
N GLY A 164 5.25 -0.86 5.97
CA GLY A 164 5.82 0.11 5.03
C GLY A 164 6.78 -0.44 3.98
N MET A 165 7.47 -1.55 4.27
CA MET A 165 8.38 -2.18 3.31
C MET A 165 7.64 -2.98 2.21
N ASN A 166 6.48 -3.57 2.49
CA ASN A 166 5.73 -4.35 1.49
C ASN A 166 5.19 -3.50 0.33
N PRO A 167 4.57 -2.35 0.56
CA PRO A 167 4.25 -1.42 -0.51
C PRO A 167 5.46 -1.04 -1.35
N ALA A 168 6.61 -0.77 -0.73
CA ALA A 168 7.85 -0.44 -1.44
C ALA A 168 8.32 -1.59 -2.32
N MET A 169 8.22 -2.84 -1.86
CA MET A 169 8.59 -4.02 -2.66
C MET A 169 7.66 -4.23 -3.86
N ILE A 170 6.36 -3.97 -3.72
CA ILE A 170 5.43 -4.02 -4.87
C ILE A 170 5.83 -2.98 -5.91
N ILE A 171 6.11 -1.75 -5.49
CA ILE A 171 6.57 -0.68 -6.37
C ILE A 171 7.88 -1.07 -7.05
N LEU A 172 8.85 -1.57 -6.28
CA LEU A 172 10.15 -2.02 -6.79
C LEU A 172 10.00 -3.16 -7.79
N PHE A 173 9.12 -4.12 -7.55
CA PHE A 173 8.82 -5.19 -8.50
C PHE A 173 8.33 -4.64 -9.84
N PHE A 174 7.32 -3.77 -9.84
CA PHE A 174 6.81 -3.19 -11.09
C PHE A 174 7.86 -2.33 -11.79
N LEU A 175 8.70 -1.60 -11.03
CA LEU A 175 9.78 -0.80 -11.57
C LEU A 175 10.84 -1.69 -12.26
N LEU A 176 11.39 -2.66 -11.53
CA LEU A 176 12.45 -3.53 -12.06
C LEU A 176 11.94 -4.40 -13.21
N ALA A 177 10.74 -4.95 -13.09
CA ALA A 177 10.14 -5.73 -14.18
C ALA A 177 9.84 -4.84 -15.41
N GLY A 178 9.35 -3.63 -15.20
CA GLY A 178 9.13 -2.66 -16.26
C GLY A 178 10.42 -2.32 -17.01
N LEU A 179 11.51 -2.06 -16.28
CA LEU A 179 12.82 -1.80 -16.84
C LEU A 179 13.40 -3.03 -17.56
N ALA A 180 13.36 -4.19 -16.92
CA ALA A 180 13.96 -5.41 -17.44
C ALA A 180 13.28 -5.96 -18.71
N PHE A 181 11.96 -5.80 -18.79
CA PHE A 181 11.17 -6.32 -19.91
C PHE A 181 10.71 -5.23 -20.90
N GLY A 182 11.13 -3.97 -20.70
CA GLY A 182 10.72 -2.84 -21.54
C GLY A 182 9.19 -2.63 -21.55
N ARG A 183 8.52 -2.90 -20.42
CA ARG A 183 7.07 -2.79 -20.33
C ARG A 183 6.65 -1.44 -19.77
N ARG A 184 6.41 -0.49 -20.67
CA ARG A 184 5.96 0.88 -20.30
C ARG A 184 4.82 0.90 -19.30
N ALA A 185 3.79 0.06 -19.46
CA ALA A 185 2.67 0.02 -18.54
C ALA A 185 3.08 -0.26 -17.08
N TRP A 186 4.10 -1.09 -16.87
CA TRP A 186 4.60 -1.42 -15.54
C TRP A 186 5.41 -0.28 -14.92
N LEU A 187 6.16 0.45 -15.75
CA LEU A 187 6.83 1.68 -15.33
C LEU A 187 5.79 2.74 -14.92
N VAL A 188 4.72 2.86 -15.69
CA VAL A 188 3.59 3.75 -15.37
C VAL A 188 2.97 3.37 -14.02
N TYR A 189 2.73 2.09 -13.78
CA TYR A 189 2.18 1.64 -12.49
C TYR A 189 3.12 1.98 -11.34
N ALA A 190 4.41 1.68 -11.47
CA ALA A 190 5.40 1.99 -10.45
C ALA A 190 5.44 3.50 -10.12
N VAL A 191 5.52 4.35 -11.15
CA VAL A 191 5.55 5.81 -10.97
C VAL A 191 4.23 6.32 -10.38
N ALA A 192 3.08 5.84 -10.86
CA ALA A 192 1.77 6.21 -10.30
C ALA A 192 1.63 5.81 -8.83
N MET A 193 2.11 4.62 -8.44
CA MET A 193 2.11 4.16 -7.05
C MET A 193 3.01 5.04 -6.18
N ILE A 194 4.19 5.45 -6.67
CA ILE A 194 5.09 6.37 -5.96
C ILE A 194 4.39 7.70 -5.69
N PHE A 195 3.79 8.31 -6.71
CA PHE A 195 3.09 9.59 -6.53
C PHE A 195 1.87 9.47 -5.62
N ALA A 196 1.02 8.45 -5.85
CA ALA A 196 -0.18 8.22 -5.05
C ALA A 196 0.16 7.94 -3.58
N GLY A 197 1.17 7.11 -3.33
CA GLY A 197 1.63 6.77 -1.99
C GLY A 197 2.29 7.94 -1.27
N SER A 198 3.16 8.70 -1.96
CA SER A 198 3.88 9.83 -1.37
C SER A 198 2.94 11.00 -1.04
N ILE A 199 2.13 11.44 -2.02
CA ILE A 199 1.21 12.57 -1.82
C ILE A 199 0.10 12.19 -0.85
N GLY A 200 -0.48 10.99 -1.02
CA GLY A 200 -1.46 10.46 -0.08
C GLY A 200 -0.90 10.31 1.33
N GLY A 201 0.35 9.88 1.46
CA GLY A 201 1.05 9.80 2.73
C GLY A 201 1.20 11.15 3.42
N ILE A 202 1.56 12.20 2.67
CA ILE A 202 1.63 13.58 3.19
C ILE A 202 0.25 14.03 3.68
N VAL A 203 -0.81 13.81 2.89
CA VAL A 203 -2.18 14.17 3.27
C VAL A 203 -2.61 13.44 4.54
N VAL A 204 -2.40 12.14 4.61
CA VAL A 204 -2.71 11.33 5.81
C VAL A 204 -1.94 11.82 7.02
N HIS A 205 -0.65 12.10 6.88
CA HIS A 205 0.16 12.57 7.98
C HIS A 205 -0.31 13.94 8.49
N SER A 206 -0.63 14.87 7.61
CA SER A 206 -1.21 16.17 7.96
C SER A 206 -2.55 16.02 8.67
N LEU A 207 -3.45 15.16 8.17
CA LEU A 207 -4.74 14.90 8.81
C LEU A 207 -4.60 14.26 10.20
N LYS A 208 -3.56 13.46 10.43
CA LYS A 208 -3.27 12.90 11.76
C LYS A 208 -3.00 13.98 12.80
N TYR A 209 -2.26 15.01 12.44
CA TYR A 209 -2.03 16.15 13.32
C TYR A 209 -3.29 17.01 13.52
N LEU A 210 -4.06 17.23 12.46
CA LEU A 210 -5.25 18.07 12.50
C LEU A 210 -6.38 17.45 13.31
N VAL A 211 -6.64 16.15 13.13
CA VAL A 211 -7.77 15.47 13.79
C VAL A 211 -7.39 14.91 15.15
N GLY A 212 -6.19 14.35 15.28
CA GLY A 212 -5.64 13.87 16.56
C GLY A 212 -6.51 12.86 17.30
N ARG A 213 -7.26 11.99 16.60
CA ARG A 213 -8.18 11.04 17.19
C ARG A 213 -7.46 9.90 17.89
N SER A 214 -7.89 9.53 19.12
CA SER A 214 -7.37 8.35 19.82
C SER A 214 -7.82 7.04 19.15
N ARG A 215 -7.03 5.97 19.31
CA ARG A 215 -7.33 4.64 18.77
C ARG A 215 -8.38 3.91 19.61
N PRO A 216 -9.11 2.93 19.02
CA PRO A 216 -10.05 2.11 19.79
C PRO A 216 -9.42 1.43 21.00
N GLU A 217 -8.19 0.90 20.87
CA GLU A 217 -7.46 0.20 21.93
C GLU A 217 -7.08 1.08 23.13
N VAL A 218 -7.02 2.41 22.97
CA VAL A 218 -6.67 3.41 23.99
C VAL A 218 -7.67 4.57 23.92
N TRP A 219 -8.96 4.25 23.99
CA TRP A 219 -9.98 5.26 23.88
C TRP A 219 -9.98 6.22 25.08
N LEU A 220 -9.64 7.46 24.84
CA LEU A 220 -9.54 8.52 25.84
C LEU A 220 -10.76 9.45 25.87
N GLY A 221 -11.76 9.17 25.01
CA GLY A 221 -12.93 10.02 24.84
C GLY A 221 -12.87 10.89 23.57
N PRO A 222 -14.01 11.50 23.19
CA PRO A 222 -14.15 12.18 21.92
C PRO A 222 -13.36 13.50 21.81
N PHE A 223 -12.99 14.10 22.93
CA PHE A 223 -12.33 15.41 22.97
C PHE A 223 -10.82 15.35 23.29
N HIS A 224 -10.24 14.13 23.38
CA HIS A 224 -8.81 13.99 23.59
C HIS A 224 -8.08 14.02 22.25
N HIS A 225 -7.28 15.07 22.08
CA HIS A 225 -6.40 15.20 20.92
C HIS A 225 -5.07 14.52 21.21
N VAL A 226 -4.71 13.52 20.39
CA VAL A 226 -3.43 12.81 20.45
C VAL A 226 -2.58 13.12 19.21
N ILE A 227 -1.28 13.29 19.41
CA ILE A 227 -0.35 13.54 18.29
C ILE A 227 0.17 12.24 17.68
N PRO A 228 0.62 12.22 16.42
CA PRO A 228 1.32 11.06 15.86
C PRO A 228 2.54 10.65 16.69
N PRO A 229 2.84 9.35 16.81
CA PRO A 229 2.22 8.22 16.07
C PRO A 229 0.94 7.66 16.69
N ALA A 230 0.47 8.17 17.82
CA ALA A 230 -0.67 7.63 18.56
C ALA A 230 -2.02 7.91 17.88
N SER A 231 -2.11 8.93 17.00
CA SER A 231 -3.36 9.31 16.35
C SER A 231 -3.89 8.23 15.41
N SER A 232 -5.20 7.99 15.50
CA SER A 232 -5.91 6.98 14.72
C SER A 232 -6.28 7.46 13.32
N PHE A 233 -6.90 8.63 13.21
CA PHE A 233 -7.43 9.14 11.94
C PHE A 233 -6.40 9.91 11.12
N PRO A 234 -6.31 9.64 9.82
CA PRO A 234 -6.78 8.46 9.11
C PRO A 234 -5.74 7.32 9.14
N SER A 235 -6.10 6.13 8.61
CA SER A 235 -5.24 4.95 8.58
C SER A 235 -4.21 4.99 7.45
N GLY A 236 -2.93 5.15 7.77
CA GLY A 236 -1.85 5.16 6.76
C GLY A 236 -1.69 3.84 6.00
N HIS A 237 -1.81 2.69 6.68
CA HIS A 237 -1.73 1.37 6.05
C HIS A 237 -2.85 1.16 5.03
N THR A 238 -4.09 1.52 5.39
CA THR A 238 -5.24 1.43 4.49
C THR A 238 -5.07 2.34 3.29
N MET A 239 -4.66 3.59 3.50
CA MET A 239 -4.44 4.54 2.41
C MET A 239 -3.39 4.01 1.42
N GLY A 240 -2.23 3.55 1.89
CA GLY A 240 -1.18 3.00 1.04
C GLY A 240 -1.63 1.77 0.26
N ALA A 241 -2.34 0.83 0.91
CA ALA A 241 -2.88 -0.35 0.27
C ALA A 241 -3.88 0.00 -0.85
N PHE A 242 -4.82 0.90 -0.58
CA PHE A 242 -5.80 1.33 -1.58
C PHE A 242 -5.19 2.20 -2.67
N ALA A 243 -4.16 3.00 -2.40
CA ALA A 243 -3.44 3.75 -3.44
C ALA A 243 -2.80 2.79 -4.46
N ILE A 244 -2.08 1.76 -4.00
CA ILE A 244 -1.48 0.74 -4.86
C ILE A 244 -2.54 -0.06 -5.60
N ALA A 245 -3.54 -0.57 -4.88
CA ALA A 245 -4.61 -1.37 -5.46
C ALA A 245 -5.38 -0.61 -6.54
N SER A 246 -5.62 0.67 -6.34
CA SER A 246 -6.34 1.51 -7.29
C SER A 246 -5.54 1.79 -8.57
N VAL A 247 -4.21 1.94 -8.47
CA VAL A 247 -3.36 2.02 -9.66
C VAL A 247 -3.51 0.75 -10.50
N LEU A 248 -3.48 -0.43 -9.87
CA LEU A 248 -3.66 -1.70 -10.58
C LEU A 248 -5.09 -1.89 -11.08
N PHE A 249 -6.09 -1.48 -10.29
CA PHE A 249 -7.50 -1.61 -10.64
C PHE A 249 -7.88 -0.78 -11.86
N PHE A 250 -7.45 0.48 -11.91
CA PHE A 250 -7.79 1.39 -13.00
C PHE A 250 -6.84 1.29 -14.19
N GLY A 251 -5.57 0.91 -13.97
CA GLY A 251 -4.55 0.85 -15.03
C GLY A 251 -4.44 -0.51 -15.71
N SER A 252 -4.76 -1.62 -15.04
CA SER A 252 -4.61 -2.95 -15.62
C SER A 252 -5.83 -3.40 -16.41
N ARG A 253 -5.61 -4.11 -17.52
CA ARG A 253 -6.66 -4.82 -18.27
C ARG A 253 -6.93 -6.22 -17.72
N LEU A 254 -6.07 -6.74 -16.85
CA LEU A 254 -6.18 -8.08 -16.29
C LEU A 254 -7.16 -8.09 -15.12
N LEU A 255 -8.36 -8.65 -15.34
CA LEU A 255 -9.40 -8.73 -14.32
C LEU A 255 -8.93 -9.41 -13.02
N PRO A 256 -8.19 -10.55 -13.06
CA PRO A 256 -7.71 -11.15 -11.83
C PRO A 256 -6.80 -10.22 -11.00
N LEU A 257 -5.93 -9.44 -11.65
CA LEU A 257 -5.06 -8.50 -10.95
C LEU A 257 -5.85 -7.35 -10.31
N ARG A 258 -6.87 -6.84 -11.01
CA ARG A 258 -7.78 -5.81 -10.51
C ARG A 258 -8.52 -6.29 -9.25
N VAL A 259 -9.13 -7.47 -9.34
CA VAL A 259 -9.91 -8.04 -8.23
C VAL A 259 -9.01 -8.38 -7.05
N LEU A 260 -7.90 -9.08 -7.29
CA LEU A 260 -6.98 -9.50 -6.23
C LEU A 260 -6.38 -8.30 -5.49
N SER A 261 -5.97 -7.25 -6.20
CA SER A 261 -5.41 -6.06 -5.56
C SER A 261 -6.42 -5.37 -4.64
N MET A 262 -7.69 -5.25 -5.05
CA MET A 262 -8.76 -4.69 -4.22
C MET A 262 -9.12 -5.58 -3.03
N LEU A 263 -9.17 -6.90 -3.21
CA LEU A 263 -9.39 -7.84 -2.12
C LEU A 263 -8.28 -7.75 -1.07
N MET A 264 -7.03 -7.67 -1.49
CA MET A 264 -5.90 -7.49 -0.58
C MET A 264 -5.96 -6.16 0.17
N ALA A 265 -6.27 -5.05 -0.50
CA ALA A 265 -6.44 -3.76 0.15
C ALA A 265 -7.60 -3.77 1.17
N THR A 266 -8.71 -4.44 0.84
CA THR A 266 -9.84 -4.62 1.75
C THR A 266 -9.47 -5.50 2.94
N ALA A 267 -8.70 -6.56 2.75
CA ALA A 267 -8.21 -7.40 3.84
C ALA A 267 -7.28 -6.62 4.80
N VAL A 268 -6.40 -5.77 4.24
CA VAL A 268 -5.60 -4.84 5.05
C VAL A 268 -6.50 -3.91 5.85
N ALA A 269 -7.49 -3.29 5.23
CA ALA A 269 -8.44 -2.40 5.88
C ALA A 269 -9.20 -3.09 7.04
N ALA A 270 -9.74 -4.28 6.77
CA ALA A 270 -10.44 -5.08 7.78
C ALA A 270 -9.52 -5.43 8.96
N SER A 271 -8.26 -5.78 8.69
CA SER A 271 -7.29 -6.10 9.74
C SER A 271 -7.00 -4.92 10.68
N ARG A 272 -7.12 -3.67 10.20
CA ARG A 272 -6.93 -2.49 11.04
C ARG A 272 -8.07 -2.30 12.03
N VAL A 273 -9.30 -2.58 11.60
CA VAL A 273 -10.48 -2.53 12.48
C VAL A 273 -10.48 -3.71 13.47
N LEU A 274 -10.30 -4.93 12.97
CA LEU A 274 -10.26 -6.16 13.78
C LEU A 274 -9.10 -6.17 14.79
N GLY A 275 -8.02 -5.45 14.50
CA GLY A 275 -6.89 -5.28 15.41
C GLY A 275 -7.02 -4.09 16.36
N PHE A 276 -8.18 -3.41 16.40
CA PHE A 276 -8.46 -2.23 17.23
C PHE A 276 -7.48 -1.08 17.08
N ARG A 277 -6.74 -1.06 15.96
CA ARG A 277 -5.77 0.01 15.64
C ARG A 277 -6.43 1.25 15.06
N HIS A 278 -7.58 1.07 14.41
CA HIS A 278 -8.30 2.12 13.71
C HIS A 278 -9.82 1.90 13.83
N TRP A 279 -10.55 3.00 13.84
CA TRP A 279 -12.00 2.99 13.74
C TRP A 279 -12.43 2.70 12.29
N PRO A 280 -13.64 2.14 12.06
CA PRO A 280 -14.19 1.96 10.71
C PRO A 280 -14.15 3.23 9.85
N SER A 281 -14.51 4.38 10.41
CA SER A 281 -14.46 5.67 9.70
C SER A 281 -13.05 6.07 9.28
N ASP A 282 -12.01 5.79 10.11
CA ASP A 282 -10.60 6.05 9.76
C ASP A 282 -10.18 5.26 8.53
N VAL A 283 -10.65 4.01 8.47
CA VAL A 283 -10.33 3.07 7.38
C VAL A 283 -11.08 3.45 6.10
N ILE A 284 -12.36 3.80 6.19
CA ILE A 284 -13.17 4.24 5.05
C ILE A 284 -12.59 5.54 4.46
N ALA A 285 -12.29 6.54 5.29
CA ALA A 285 -11.67 7.78 4.85
C ALA A 285 -10.36 7.50 4.10
N SER A 286 -9.52 6.64 4.66
CA SER A 286 -8.23 6.27 4.07
C SER A 286 -8.37 5.51 2.75
N ALA A 287 -9.33 4.60 2.65
CA ALA A 287 -9.61 3.86 1.42
C ALA A 287 -10.04 4.82 0.29
N LEU A 288 -10.95 5.74 0.59
CA LEU A 288 -11.42 6.73 -0.37
C LEU A 288 -10.30 7.68 -0.82
N ILE A 289 -9.45 8.14 0.10
CA ILE A 289 -8.28 8.96 -0.21
C ILE A 289 -7.31 8.18 -1.11
N GLY A 290 -6.97 6.94 -0.73
CA GLY A 290 -6.07 6.09 -1.51
C GLY A 290 -6.60 5.81 -2.92
N MET A 291 -7.91 5.50 -3.04
CA MET A 291 -8.56 5.30 -4.34
C MET A 291 -8.52 6.54 -5.21
N ALA A 292 -8.79 7.70 -4.64
CA ALA A 292 -8.77 8.96 -5.40
C ALA A 292 -7.36 9.26 -5.94
N PHE A 293 -6.31 9.09 -5.14
CA PHE A 293 -4.94 9.31 -5.59
C PHE A 293 -4.49 8.24 -6.61
N GLY A 294 -4.77 6.96 -6.37
CA GLY A 294 -4.43 5.91 -7.32
C GLY A 294 -5.08 6.12 -8.69
N TRP A 295 -6.38 6.44 -8.72
CA TRP A 295 -7.10 6.80 -9.93
C TRP A 295 -6.52 8.05 -10.62
N PHE A 296 -6.29 9.11 -9.85
CA PHE A 296 -5.76 10.37 -10.37
C PHE A 296 -4.43 10.19 -11.08
N PHE A 297 -3.50 9.45 -10.49
CA PHE A 297 -2.16 9.29 -11.05
C PHE A 297 -2.10 8.26 -12.18
N VAL A 298 -2.82 7.15 -12.11
CA VAL A 298 -2.75 6.15 -13.18
C VAL A 298 -3.44 6.61 -14.47
N THR A 299 -4.56 7.32 -14.36
CA THR A 299 -5.24 7.89 -15.54
C THR A 299 -4.46 9.06 -16.15
N ALA A 300 -3.41 9.55 -15.46
CA ALA A 300 -2.48 10.55 -15.94
C ALA A 300 -1.82 10.13 -17.26
N VAL A 301 -1.41 8.93 -17.38
CA VAL A 301 -0.56 8.44 -18.46
C VAL A 301 -1.34 7.80 -19.60
N GLU A 302 -2.58 7.36 -19.35
CA GLU A 302 -3.37 6.70 -20.40
C GLU A 302 -3.87 7.67 -21.49
N ARG A 303 -4.07 8.94 -21.16
CA ARG A 303 -4.52 9.94 -22.13
C ARG A 303 -3.44 10.37 -23.12
N GLU A 304 -2.16 10.31 -22.77
CA GLU A 304 -1.05 10.53 -23.73
C GLU A 304 -1.00 9.46 -24.84
N ARG A 305 -1.65 8.30 -24.64
CA ARG A 305 -1.74 7.26 -25.69
C ARG A 305 -2.89 7.51 -26.67
N ALA A 306 -3.82 8.35 -26.32
CA ALA A 306 -5.03 8.62 -27.12
C ALA A 306 -4.96 9.97 -27.86
N ALA A 307 -3.96 10.80 -27.57
CA ALA A 307 -3.67 12.07 -28.26
C ALA A 307 -2.46 11.89 -29.19
#